data_d82721c7a01e2f2d94920ee9df3c530d
#
_entry.id   d82721c7a01e2f2d94920ee9df3c530d
#
_cell.length_a   1.000
_cell.length_b   1.000
_cell.length_c   1.000
_cell.angle_alpha   90.00
_cell.angle_beta   90.00
_cell.angle_gamma   90.00
#
_symmetry.space_group_name_H-M   'P 1'
#
loop_
_entity.id
_entity.type
_entity.pdbx_description
1 polymer ?
#
loop_
_entity_poly.entity_id
_entity_poly.type
_entity_poly.pdbx_seq_one_letter_code
_entity_poly.pdbx_strand_id
1 'polypeptide(L)'
;VTIMSENFAPMRTGTYPRKATMTRILIVEDEESYREPLVYQLTREGYDVSAAATGEEGLELFTKGGIDLVLLDLMLPGIDGTALCRRIREQSRVPIIMLTAKSAEIDKVVGLEIGADDYVTKPFTPLELMARVNSQLRRYTQFANRSPKEEKNDRIHVIGGLELNEDTVEVFVDGKPVKMTPIEFKILALLIRTPGRVYSTDEIYELSLIH
;
A
#
# COMPACT_ATOMS: atom_id res chain seq x y z
N VAL A 1 19.78 64.12 21.49
CA VAL A 1 20.16 62.71 21.65
C VAL A 1 19.03 61.89 21.07
N THR A 2 19.23 61.45 19.84
CA THR A 2 18.24 60.70 19.04
C THR A 2 18.47 59.22 19.27
N ILE A 3 17.48 58.53 19.81
CA ILE A 3 17.51 57.07 19.99
C ILE A 3 16.89 56.46 18.73
N MET A 4 17.72 55.78 17.95
CA MET A 4 17.26 54.95 16.82
C MET A 4 16.56 53.71 17.32
N SER A 5 15.32 53.52 16.91
CA SER A 5 14.53 52.29 17.11
C SER A 5 14.99 51.26 16.10
N GLU A 6 15.66 50.21 16.55
CA GLU A 6 15.94 49.03 15.73
C GLU A 6 14.69 48.21 15.53
N ASN A 7 14.29 48.09 14.26
CA ASN A 7 13.23 47.18 13.78
C ASN A 7 13.71 45.74 13.93
N PHE A 8 13.22 45.02 14.93
CA PHE A 8 13.38 43.59 15.06
C PHE A 8 12.34 42.90 14.14
N ALA A 9 12.79 42.43 12.97
CA ALA A 9 11.98 41.58 12.11
C ALA A 9 11.77 40.23 12.81
N PRO A 10 10.53 39.64 12.80
CA PRO A 10 10.29 38.34 13.40
C PRO A 10 11.06 37.26 12.62
N MET A 11 11.88 36.50 13.35
CA MET A 11 12.56 35.31 12.82
C MET A 11 11.50 34.37 12.21
N ARG A 12 11.69 34.03 10.92
CA ARG A 12 11.01 32.96 10.26
C ARG A 12 11.18 31.70 11.08
N THR A 13 10.06 31.14 11.56
CA THR A 13 10.01 29.81 12.16
C THR A 13 10.51 28.80 11.14
N GLY A 14 11.76 28.41 11.30
CA GLY A 14 12.35 27.34 10.53
C GLY A 14 11.54 26.07 10.77
N THR A 15 11.03 25.50 9.70
CA THR A 15 10.49 24.13 9.68
C THR A 15 11.65 23.21 10.05
N TYR A 16 11.70 22.75 11.29
CA TYR A 16 12.60 21.67 11.69
C TYR A 16 12.26 20.45 10.83
N PRO A 17 13.26 19.79 10.20
CA PRO A 17 13.01 18.55 9.50
C PRO A 17 12.38 17.57 10.51
N ARG A 18 11.23 16.96 10.17
CA ARG A 18 10.66 15.87 10.95
C ARG A 18 11.78 14.86 11.16
N LYS A 19 12.04 14.55 12.44
CA LYS A 19 12.89 13.42 12.82
C LYS A 19 12.47 12.24 11.97
N ALA A 20 13.39 11.64 11.23
CA ALA A 20 13.09 10.49 10.40
C ALA A 20 12.53 9.40 11.33
N THR A 21 11.21 9.27 11.40
CA THR A 21 10.56 8.21 12.16
C THR A 21 10.84 6.93 11.39
N MET A 22 11.42 5.94 12.06
CA MET A 22 11.64 4.62 11.46
C MET A 22 10.30 4.08 10.96
N THR A 23 10.29 3.53 9.76
CA THR A 23 9.10 2.88 9.19
C THR A 23 8.71 1.68 10.06
N ARG A 24 7.46 1.65 10.50
CA ARG A 24 6.96 0.66 11.42
C ARG A 24 6.12 -0.40 10.73
N ILE A 25 6.51 -1.68 10.89
CA ILE A 25 5.84 -2.83 10.28
C ILE A 25 5.19 -3.68 11.38
N LEU A 26 3.92 -4.03 11.19
CA LEU A 26 3.22 -5.00 12.02
C LEU A 26 3.21 -6.36 11.30
N ILE A 27 3.64 -7.40 12.00
CA ILE A 27 3.54 -8.80 11.55
C ILE A 27 2.46 -9.47 12.41
N VAL A 28 1.49 -10.13 11.75
CA VAL A 28 0.51 -10.97 12.43
C VAL A 28 0.59 -12.37 11.82
N GLU A 29 1.21 -13.29 12.56
CA GLU A 29 1.56 -14.65 12.12
C GLU A 29 1.61 -15.56 13.34
N ASP A 30 0.85 -16.62 13.38
CA ASP A 30 0.78 -17.52 14.54
C ASP A 30 1.96 -18.49 14.58
N GLU A 31 2.45 -18.95 13.41
CA GLU A 31 3.60 -19.85 13.34
C GLU A 31 4.90 -19.12 13.67
N GLU A 32 5.52 -19.47 14.80
CA GLU A 32 6.81 -18.92 15.25
C GLU A 32 7.92 -19.12 14.22
N SER A 33 7.88 -20.27 13.52
CA SER A 33 8.83 -20.62 12.46
C SER A 33 8.85 -19.68 11.27
N TYR A 34 7.76 -18.94 11.02
CA TYR A 34 7.67 -17.84 10.05
C TYR A 34 7.84 -16.48 10.72
N ARG A 35 7.21 -16.27 11.88
CA ARG A 35 7.18 -14.98 12.56
C ARG A 35 8.58 -14.51 12.99
N GLU A 36 9.39 -15.35 13.64
CA GLU A 36 10.72 -14.93 14.11
C GLU A 36 11.69 -14.58 12.99
N PRO A 37 11.84 -15.39 11.92
CA PRO A 37 12.67 -15.01 10.78
C PRO A 37 12.24 -13.71 10.11
N LEU A 38 10.93 -13.44 10.04
CA LEU A 38 10.38 -12.19 9.50
C LEU A 38 10.77 -10.99 10.36
N VAL A 39 10.60 -11.10 11.70
CA VAL A 39 11.02 -10.07 12.65
C VAL A 39 12.51 -9.79 12.51
N TYR A 40 13.32 -10.83 12.50
CA TYR A 40 14.77 -10.71 12.37
C TYR A 40 15.17 -10.00 11.06
N GLN A 41 14.63 -10.46 9.94
CA GLN A 41 14.96 -9.91 8.61
C GLN A 41 14.57 -8.44 8.50
N LEU A 42 13.34 -8.09 8.86
CA LEU A 42 12.85 -6.71 8.74
C LEU A 42 13.57 -5.76 9.71
N THR A 43 13.87 -6.21 10.93
CA THR A 43 14.66 -5.41 11.89
C THR A 43 16.07 -5.15 11.35
N ARG A 44 16.68 -6.15 10.72
CA ARG A 44 18.01 -6.01 10.10
C ARG A 44 18.01 -5.04 8.93
N GLU A 45 16.92 -4.93 8.21
CA GLU A 45 16.73 -3.93 7.13
C GLU A 45 16.41 -2.52 7.66
N GLY A 46 16.34 -2.35 8.99
CA GLY A 46 16.17 -1.04 9.63
C GLY A 46 14.73 -0.63 9.88
N TYR A 47 13.78 -1.58 9.85
CA TYR A 47 12.39 -1.32 10.21
C TYR A 47 12.16 -1.45 11.72
N ASP A 48 11.21 -0.69 12.26
CA ASP A 48 10.66 -0.89 13.61
C ASP A 48 9.55 -1.93 13.52
N VAL A 49 9.76 -3.13 14.10
CA VAL A 49 8.87 -4.28 13.90
C VAL A 49 8.10 -4.59 15.16
N SER A 50 6.78 -4.64 15.05
CA SER A 50 5.87 -5.19 16.05
C SER A 50 5.34 -6.53 15.54
N ALA A 51 5.23 -7.53 16.40
CA ALA A 51 4.73 -8.84 16.02
C ALA A 51 3.64 -9.33 16.96
N ALA A 52 2.65 -10.03 16.41
CA ALA A 52 1.53 -10.65 17.09
C ALA A 52 1.36 -12.09 16.63
N ALA A 53 0.92 -12.96 17.53
CA ALA A 53 0.63 -14.35 17.24
C ALA A 53 -0.86 -14.62 17.00
N THR A 54 -1.73 -13.64 17.25
CA THR A 54 -3.19 -13.77 17.07
C THR A 54 -3.75 -12.52 16.40
N GLY A 55 -4.94 -12.67 15.78
CA GLY A 55 -5.63 -11.54 15.15
C GLY A 55 -6.04 -10.47 16.16
N GLU A 56 -6.40 -10.87 17.38
CA GLU A 56 -6.78 -9.96 18.47
C GLU A 56 -5.61 -9.08 18.91
N GLU A 57 -4.45 -9.70 19.15
CA GLU A 57 -3.22 -8.99 19.49
C GLU A 57 -2.77 -8.06 18.35
N GLY A 58 -2.86 -8.54 17.11
CA GLY A 58 -2.57 -7.75 15.92
C GLY A 58 -3.44 -6.50 15.82
N LEU A 59 -4.75 -6.65 16.08
CA LEU A 59 -5.68 -5.51 16.09
C LEU A 59 -5.37 -4.52 17.23
N GLU A 60 -5.01 -5.03 18.40
CA GLU A 60 -4.63 -4.18 19.55
C GLU A 60 -3.37 -3.36 19.23
N LEU A 61 -2.32 -4.01 18.68
CA LEU A 61 -1.09 -3.33 18.27
C LEU A 61 -1.36 -2.31 17.16
N PHE A 62 -2.20 -2.63 16.19
CA PHE A 62 -2.59 -1.71 15.13
C PHE A 62 -3.30 -0.48 15.66
N THR A 63 -4.22 -0.65 16.62
CA THR A 63 -5.02 0.43 17.22
C THR A 63 -4.15 1.42 18.02
N LYS A 64 -3.00 0.98 18.55
CA LYS A 64 -2.01 1.88 19.19
C LYS A 64 -1.41 2.89 18.22
N GLY A 65 -1.56 2.64 16.92
CA GLY A 65 -1.21 3.55 15.84
C GLY A 65 0.26 3.55 15.44
N GLY A 66 0.55 4.27 14.36
CA GLY A 66 1.90 4.46 13.85
C GLY A 66 2.42 3.28 13.01
N ILE A 67 1.57 2.38 12.55
CA ILE A 67 1.94 1.30 11.62
C ILE A 67 1.91 1.85 10.19
N ASP A 68 2.96 1.55 9.43
CA ASP A 68 3.12 1.98 8.02
C ASP A 68 2.87 0.83 7.03
N LEU A 69 2.96 -0.43 7.48
CA LEU A 69 2.68 -1.62 6.68
C LEU A 69 2.30 -2.79 7.58
N VAL A 70 1.40 -3.66 7.11
CA VAL A 70 0.99 -4.88 7.80
C VAL A 70 1.34 -6.10 6.94
N LEU A 71 2.03 -7.08 7.53
CA LEU A 71 2.16 -8.44 7.03
C LEU A 71 1.17 -9.30 7.81
N LEU A 72 0.26 -9.96 7.13
CA LEU A 72 -0.89 -10.60 7.75
C LEU A 72 -1.08 -12.02 7.25
N ASP A 73 -0.96 -13.00 8.13
CA ASP A 73 -1.32 -14.36 7.77
C ASP A 73 -2.84 -14.47 7.56
N LEU A 74 -3.20 -15.22 6.54
CA LEU A 74 -4.59 -15.53 6.23
C LEU A 74 -5.20 -16.47 7.29
N MET A 75 -4.43 -17.46 7.73
CA MET A 75 -4.87 -18.58 8.57
C MET A 75 -4.54 -18.38 10.05
N LEU A 76 -5.10 -17.34 10.67
CA LEU A 76 -4.89 -17.06 12.10
C LEU A 76 -5.92 -17.80 12.96
N PRO A 77 -5.54 -18.22 14.17
CA PRO A 77 -6.52 -18.69 15.16
C PRO A 77 -7.34 -17.52 15.71
N GLY A 78 -8.62 -17.77 16.04
CA GLY A 78 -9.53 -16.75 16.55
C GLY A 78 -10.06 -15.84 15.46
N ILE A 79 -9.67 -14.58 15.43
CA ILE A 79 -9.97 -13.66 14.34
C ILE A 79 -9.07 -14.02 13.14
N ASP A 80 -9.67 -14.56 12.09
CA ASP A 80 -8.94 -14.89 10.87
C ASP A 80 -8.36 -13.65 10.17
N GLY A 81 -7.33 -13.86 9.32
CA GLY A 81 -6.65 -12.76 8.65
C GLY A 81 -7.57 -11.92 7.76
N THR A 82 -8.62 -12.51 7.17
CA THR A 82 -9.56 -11.77 6.33
C THR A 82 -10.43 -10.82 7.15
N ALA A 83 -10.92 -11.29 8.30
CA ALA A 83 -11.68 -10.47 9.22
C ALA A 83 -10.83 -9.34 9.82
N LEU A 84 -9.57 -9.63 10.16
CA LEU A 84 -8.63 -8.61 10.65
C LEU A 84 -8.34 -7.57 9.55
N CYS A 85 -8.09 -7.99 8.32
CA CYS A 85 -7.87 -7.11 7.18
C CYS A 85 -9.03 -6.12 7.01
N ARG A 86 -10.28 -6.61 7.02
CA ARG A 86 -11.47 -5.76 6.92
C ARG A 86 -11.54 -4.72 8.05
N ARG A 87 -11.31 -5.14 9.31
CA ARG A 87 -11.31 -4.23 10.47
C ARG A 87 -10.23 -3.14 10.36
N ILE A 88 -9.06 -3.48 9.85
CA ILE A 88 -7.99 -2.50 9.58
C ILE A 88 -8.45 -1.55 8.48
N ARG A 89 -9.07 -2.03 7.41
CA ARG A 89 -9.57 -1.21 6.29
C ARG A 89 -10.67 -0.23 6.67
N GLU A 90 -11.49 -0.55 7.65
CA GLU A 90 -12.49 0.39 8.19
C GLU A 90 -11.84 1.64 8.79
N GLN A 91 -10.58 1.54 9.24
CA GLN A 91 -9.89 2.60 9.97
C GLN A 91 -8.72 3.22 9.21
N SER A 92 -8.13 2.50 8.25
CA SER A 92 -6.87 2.89 7.63
C SER A 92 -6.70 2.37 6.21
N ARG A 93 -5.90 3.12 5.42
CA ARG A 93 -5.42 2.71 4.09
C ARG A 93 -3.96 2.24 4.10
N VAL A 94 -3.42 1.89 5.27
CA VAL A 94 -2.07 1.33 5.39
C VAL A 94 -1.93 0.09 4.51
N PRO A 95 -0.82 -0.09 3.77
CA PRO A 95 -0.66 -1.26 2.92
C PRO A 95 -0.67 -2.56 3.73
N ILE A 96 -1.41 -3.55 3.25
CA ILE A 96 -1.53 -4.89 3.82
C ILE A 96 -1.06 -5.91 2.79
N ILE A 97 -0.04 -6.68 3.13
CA ILE A 97 0.43 -7.84 2.37
C ILE A 97 -0.05 -9.10 3.08
N MET A 98 -0.89 -9.89 2.40
CA MET A 98 -1.36 -11.17 2.96
C MET A 98 -0.32 -12.25 2.75
N LEU A 99 -0.08 -13.04 3.80
CA LEU A 99 0.72 -14.27 3.75
C LEU A 99 -0.25 -15.45 3.63
N THR A 100 -0.03 -16.36 2.68
CA THR A 100 -0.97 -17.47 2.42
C THR A 100 -0.25 -18.78 2.10
N ALA A 101 -0.78 -19.89 2.56
CA ALA A 101 -0.17 -21.21 2.36
C ALA A 101 -0.44 -21.82 0.97
N LYS A 102 -1.48 -21.37 0.21
CA LYS A 102 -1.86 -22.01 -1.08
C LYS A 102 -2.47 -21.04 -2.09
N SER A 103 -2.20 -21.33 -3.37
CA SER A 103 -2.79 -20.63 -4.52
C SER A 103 -4.33 -20.70 -4.55
N ALA A 104 -4.93 -21.82 -4.11
CA ALA A 104 -6.40 -21.96 -4.06
C ALA A 104 -7.08 -21.06 -3.01
N GLU A 105 -6.33 -20.59 -2.01
CA GLU A 105 -6.79 -19.60 -1.03
C GLU A 105 -6.68 -18.18 -1.59
N ILE A 106 -5.73 -17.96 -2.50
CA ILE A 106 -5.61 -16.70 -3.24
C ILE A 106 -6.85 -16.43 -4.06
N ASP A 107 -7.40 -17.44 -4.73
CA ASP A 107 -8.64 -17.29 -5.52
C ASP A 107 -9.83 -16.87 -4.65
N LYS A 108 -9.87 -17.31 -3.38
CA LYS A 108 -10.88 -16.85 -2.41
C LYS A 108 -10.60 -15.43 -1.92
N VAL A 109 -9.32 -15.07 -1.72
CA VAL A 109 -8.91 -13.73 -1.26
C VAL A 109 -9.13 -12.69 -2.35
N VAL A 110 -8.74 -12.99 -3.58
CA VAL A 110 -8.94 -12.11 -4.76
C VAL A 110 -10.42 -12.00 -5.12
N GLY A 111 -11.20 -13.10 -4.97
CA GLY A 111 -12.64 -13.09 -5.23
C GLY A 111 -13.50 -12.40 -4.18
N LEU A 112 -12.96 -12.07 -2.99
CA LEU A 112 -13.73 -11.56 -1.85
C LEU A 112 -13.57 -10.06 -1.60
N GLU A 113 -12.88 -9.30 -2.45
CA GLU A 113 -12.66 -7.84 -2.22
C GLU A 113 -12.23 -7.51 -0.78
N ILE A 114 -11.29 -8.30 -0.23
CA ILE A 114 -10.91 -8.22 1.21
C ILE A 114 -10.18 -6.91 1.52
N GLY A 115 -9.66 -6.24 0.48
CA GLY A 115 -8.97 -4.96 0.63
C GLY A 115 -7.48 -5.11 0.96
N ALA A 116 -6.86 -6.26 0.72
CA ALA A 116 -5.40 -6.40 0.73
C ALA A 116 -4.78 -5.74 -0.52
N ASP A 117 -3.56 -5.21 -0.37
CA ASP A 117 -2.84 -4.53 -1.46
C ASP A 117 -1.94 -5.50 -2.24
N ASP A 118 -1.52 -6.60 -1.60
CA ASP A 118 -0.67 -7.63 -2.20
C ASP A 118 -0.79 -8.94 -1.41
N TYR A 119 -0.25 -10.02 -1.96
CA TYR A 119 -0.16 -11.32 -1.29
C TYR A 119 1.13 -12.04 -1.62
N VAL A 120 1.58 -12.91 -0.71
CA VAL A 120 2.78 -13.74 -0.84
C VAL A 120 2.44 -15.16 -0.43
N THR A 121 2.78 -16.13 -1.29
CA THR A 121 2.55 -17.55 -0.99
C THR A 121 3.69 -18.14 -0.16
N LYS A 122 3.35 -18.85 0.89
CA LYS A 122 4.28 -19.67 1.67
C LYS A 122 4.58 -20.98 0.94
N PRO A 123 5.84 -21.45 0.88
CA PRO A 123 7.03 -20.78 1.37
C PRO A 123 7.52 -19.69 0.40
N PHE A 124 7.93 -18.55 0.94
CA PHE A 124 8.49 -17.43 0.20
C PHE A 124 9.97 -17.22 0.53
N THR A 125 10.69 -16.59 -0.37
CA THR A 125 12.08 -16.18 -0.11
C THR A 125 12.12 -14.81 0.58
N PRO A 126 13.13 -14.57 1.44
CA PRO A 126 13.33 -13.23 2.03
C PRO A 126 13.42 -12.12 0.97
N LEU A 127 14.06 -12.42 -0.17
CA LEU A 127 14.21 -11.45 -1.26
C LEU A 127 12.86 -11.07 -1.88
N GLU A 128 11.99 -12.05 -2.13
CA GLU A 128 10.65 -11.81 -2.67
C GLU A 128 9.82 -10.95 -1.73
N LEU A 129 9.76 -11.31 -0.44
CA LEU A 129 9.00 -10.54 0.53
C LEU A 129 9.53 -9.11 0.65
N MET A 130 10.85 -8.92 0.72
CA MET A 130 11.46 -7.59 0.82
C MET A 130 11.17 -6.73 -0.41
N ALA A 131 11.17 -7.31 -1.61
CA ALA A 131 10.80 -6.58 -2.83
C ALA A 131 9.37 -6.05 -2.76
N ARG A 132 8.43 -6.85 -2.25
CA ARG A 132 7.02 -6.46 -2.08
C ARG A 132 6.84 -5.41 -0.98
N VAL A 133 7.46 -5.61 0.19
CA VAL A 133 7.45 -4.62 1.29
C VAL A 133 7.96 -3.26 0.80
N ASN A 134 9.11 -3.24 0.14
CA ASN A 134 9.68 -2.01 -0.40
C ASN A 134 8.79 -1.35 -1.46
N SER A 135 8.15 -2.15 -2.33
CA SER A 135 7.24 -1.65 -3.34
C SER A 135 6.00 -1.00 -2.71
N GLN A 136 5.37 -1.66 -1.73
CA GLN A 136 4.18 -1.14 -1.07
C GLN A 136 4.49 0.11 -0.23
N LEU A 137 5.59 0.11 0.52
CA LEU A 137 6.01 1.28 1.30
C LEU A 137 6.33 2.49 0.40
N ARG A 138 7.01 2.27 -0.72
CA ARG A 138 7.29 3.34 -1.68
C ARG A 138 6.01 3.95 -2.23
N ARG A 139 5.04 3.13 -2.60
CA ARG A 139 3.72 3.60 -3.06
C ARG A 139 3.03 4.41 -1.96
N TYR A 140 2.95 3.88 -0.76
CA TYR A 140 2.30 4.52 0.37
C TYR A 140 2.94 5.85 0.76
N THR A 141 4.28 5.93 0.83
CA THR A 141 5.00 7.17 1.16
C THR A 141 4.93 8.20 0.04
N GLN A 142 4.91 7.79 -1.22
CA GLN A 142 4.68 8.71 -2.34
C GLN A 142 3.30 9.36 -2.25
N PHE A 143 2.27 8.60 -1.83
CA PHE A 143 0.94 9.16 -1.59
C PHE A 143 0.90 10.11 -0.39
N ALA A 144 1.54 9.74 0.73
CA ALA A 144 1.53 10.55 1.96
C ALA A 144 2.32 11.87 1.83
N ASN A 145 3.32 11.93 0.95
CA ASN A 145 4.18 13.12 0.74
C ASN A 145 3.73 14.02 -0.41
N ARG A 146 2.72 13.65 -1.17
CA ARG A 146 2.17 14.50 -2.23
C ARG A 146 1.34 15.62 -1.63
N SER A 147 1.81 16.85 -1.83
CA SER A 147 1.06 18.06 -1.53
C SER A 147 -0.21 18.11 -2.40
N PRO A 148 -1.38 18.57 -1.90
CA PRO A 148 -2.65 18.58 -2.66
C PRO A 148 -2.61 19.34 -4.00
N LYS A 149 -1.51 20.03 -4.29
CA LYS A 149 -1.31 20.79 -5.52
C LYS A 149 -0.63 20.02 -6.66
N GLU A 150 0.02 18.88 -6.38
CA GLU A 150 0.72 18.08 -7.39
C GLU A 150 -0.08 16.85 -7.85
N GLU A 151 -1.17 16.51 -7.15
CA GLU A 151 -1.97 15.30 -7.41
C GLU A 151 -2.85 15.36 -8.67
N LYS A 152 -2.91 16.51 -9.35
CA LYS A 152 -3.96 16.67 -10.38
C LYS A 152 -3.63 16.15 -11.78
N ASN A 153 -2.40 15.73 -12.10
CA ASN A 153 -2.07 15.46 -13.50
C ASN A 153 -1.57 14.05 -13.85
N ASP A 154 -0.97 13.27 -12.94
CA ASP A 154 -0.32 12.02 -13.37
C ASP A 154 -1.18 10.75 -13.25
N ARG A 155 -2.36 10.82 -12.64
CA ARG A 155 -3.25 9.68 -12.40
C ARG A 155 -4.65 9.83 -12.99
N ILE A 156 -4.95 11.02 -13.51
CA ILE A 156 -6.13 11.24 -14.32
C ILE A 156 -5.67 11.32 -15.76
N HIS A 157 -5.95 10.28 -16.52
CA HIS A 157 -5.61 10.21 -17.92
C HIS A 157 -6.83 10.63 -18.75
N VAL A 158 -6.66 11.63 -19.61
CA VAL A 158 -7.71 12.10 -20.51
C VAL A 158 -7.23 11.98 -21.94
N ILE A 159 -7.89 11.14 -22.74
CA ILE A 159 -7.62 10.97 -24.16
C ILE A 159 -8.94 11.05 -24.92
N GLY A 160 -9.15 12.16 -25.65
CA GLY A 160 -10.44 12.39 -26.30
C GLY A 160 -11.57 12.53 -25.28
N GLY A 161 -12.62 11.73 -25.41
CA GLY A 161 -13.73 11.67 -24.45
C GLY A 161 -13.54 10.66 -23.32
N LEU A 162 -12.41 9.92 -23.29
CA LEU A 162 -12.11 8.94 -22.26
C LEU A 162 -11.36 9.62 -21.13
N GLU A 163 -11.88 9.49 -19.89
CA GLU A 163 -11.23 9.90 -18.65
C GLU A 163 -11.09 8.69 -17.73
N LEU A 164 -9.87 8.41 -17.28
CA LEU A 164 -9.55 7.32 -16.36
C LEU A 164 -8.87 7.89 -15.12
N ASN A 165 -9.45 7.62 -13.96
CA ASN A 165 -8.91 8.01 -12.66
C ASN A 165 -8.38 6.76 -11.94
N GLU A 166 -7.06 6.66 -11.79
CA GLU A 166 -6.42 5.52 -11.15
C GLU A 166 -6.58 5.49 -9.62
N ASP A 167 -6.90 6.63 -9.02
CA ASP A 167 -7.07 6.72 -7.57
C ASP A 167 -8.46 6.27 -7.13
N THR A 168 -9.50 6.62 -7.90
CA THR A 168 -10.88 6.22 -7.63
C THR A 168 -11.28 4.92 -8.34
N VAL A 169 -10.42 4.42 -9.25
CA VAL A 169 -10.70 3.27 -10.12
C VAL A 169 -11.97 3.49 -10.96
N GLU A 170 -12.17 4.72 -11.42
CA GLU A 170 -13.32 5.13 -12.21
C GLU A 170 -12.93 5.45 -13.64
N VAL A 171 -13.83 5.12 -14.55
CA VAL A 171 -13.70 5.43 -15.98
C VAL A 171 -14.95 6.17 -16.46
N PHE A 172 -14.73 7.24 -17.19
CA PHE A 172 -15.80 8.00 -17.85
C PHE A 172 -15.55 8.06 -19.35
N VAL A 173 -16.62 7.96 -20.12
CA VAL A 173 -16.60 8.19 -21.57
C VAL A 173 -17.64 9.28 -21.86
N ASP A 174 -17.18 10.40 -22.41
CA ASP A 174 -18.00 11.60 -22.66
C ASP A 174 -18.80 12.04 -21.42
N GLY A 175 -18.13 12.01 -20.25
CA GLY A 175 -18.69 12.38 -18.94
C GLY A 175 -19.67 11.35 -18.34
N LYS A 176 -19.84 10.18 -18.96
CA LYS A 176 -20.70 9.09 -18.43
C LYS A 176 -19.84 8.02 -17.79
N PRO A 177 -20.17 7.59 -16.55
CA PRO A 177 -19.41 6.54 -15.89
C PRO A 177 -19.58 5.20 -16.60
N VAL A 178 -18.48 4.48 -16.77
CA VAL A 178 -18.42 3.13 -17.36
C VAL A 178 -18.01 2.13 -16.28
N LYS A 179 -18.81 1.08 -16.11
CA LYS A 179 -18.45 -0.02 -15.19
C LYS A 179 -17.47 -0.95 -15.88
N MET A 180 -16.34 -1.20 -15.23
CA MET A 180 -15.32 -2.12 -15.67
C MET A 180 -14.98 -3.12 -14.56
N THR A 181 -14.59 -4.32 -14.97
CA THR A 181 -13.99 -5.27 -14.04
C THR A 181 -12.58 -4.79 -13.65
N PRO A 182 -12.04 -5.22 -12.51
CA PRO A 182 -10.68 -4.83 -12.08
C PRO A 182 -9.60 -5.13 -13.12
N ILE A 183 -9.74 -6.24 -13.87
CA ILE A 183 -8.77 -6.61 -14.91
C ILE A 183 -8.90 -5.72 -16.15
N GLU A 184 -10.11 -5.39 -16.57
CA GLU A 184 -10.33 -4.46 -17.68
C GLU A 184 -9.79 -3.07 -17.37
N PHE A 185 -9.99 -2.60 -16.14
CA PHE A 185 -9.45 -1.33 -15.67
C PHE A 185 -7.91 -1.33 -15.71
N LYS A 186 -7.25 -2.40 -15.20
CA LYS A 186 -5.79 -2.53 -15.23
C LYS A 186 -5.24 -2.52 -16.65
N ILE A 187 -5.89 -3.25 -17.56
CA ILE A 187 -5.51 -3.28 -18.98
C ILE A 187 -5.65 -1.88 -19.59
N LEU A 188 -6.77 -1.20 -19.36
CA LEU A 188 -7.01 0.14 -19.87
C LEU A 188 -5.98 1.14 -19.31
N ALA A 189 -5.68 1.08 -18.00
CA ALA A 189 -4.68 1.91 -17.37
C ALA A 189 -3.27 1.68 -17.94
N LEU A 190 -2.92 0.42 -18.27
CA LEU A 190 -1.66 0.09 -18.92
C LEU A 190 -1.58 0.72 -20.32
N LEU A 191 -2.62 0.60 -21.11
CA LEU A 191 -2.67 1.10 -22.48
C LEU A 191 -2.66 2.64 -22.54
N ILE A 192 -3.39 3.29 -21.62
CA ILE A 192 -3.52 4.76 -21.61
C ILE A 192 -2.22 5.47 -21.17
N ARG A 193 -1.40 4.81 -20.34
CA ARG A 193 -0.09 5.34 -19.90
C ARG A 193 0.94 5.40 -21.01
N THR A 194 0.80 4.58 -22.05
CA THR A 194 1.76 4.47 -23.15
C THR A 194 1.07 4.50 -24.51
N PRO A 195 0.50 5.65 -24.91
CA PRO A 195 -0.20 5.76 -26.17
C PRO A 195 0.71 5.44 -27.37
N GLY A 196 0.19 4.62 -28.29
CA GLY A 196 0.95 4.22 -29.50
C GLY A 196 1.86 3.01 -29.32
N ARG A 197 2.04 2.48 -28.10
CA ARG A 197 2.75 1.20 -27.92
C ARG A 197 1.81 0.04 -28.20
N VAL A 198 2.31 -0.94 -28.97
CA VAL A 198 1.63 -2.20 -29.21
C VAL A 198 2.14 -3.22 -28.21
N TYR A 199 1.24 -3.90 -27.53
CA TYR A 199 1.53 -4.96 -26.59
C TYR A 199 1.10 -6.30 -27.18
N SER A 200 1.89 -7.35 -26.99
CA SER A 200 1.44 -8.72 -27.25
C SER A 200 0.44 -9.18 -26.16
N THR A 201 -0.31 -10.24 -26.47
CA THR A 201 -1.25 -10.82 -25.49
C THR A 201 -0.53 -11.27 -24.21
N ASP A 202 0.66 -11.86 -24.36
CA ASP A 202 1.45 -12.33 -23.22
C ASP A 202 1.98 -11.17 -22.36
N GLU A 203 2.44 -10.09 -22.99
CA GLU A 203 2.85 -8.87 -22.27
C GLU A 203 1.67 -8.24 -21.50
N ILE A 204 0.48 -8.16 -22.11
CA ILE A 204 -0.72 -7.65 -21.42
C ILE A 204 -1.05 -8.53 -20.22
N TYR A 205 -1.01 -9.85 -20.39
CA TYR A 205 -1.30 -10.80 -19.34
C TYR A 205 -0.32 -10.67 -18.17
N GLU A 206 0.97 -10.69 -18.46
CA GLU A 206 2.02 -10.51 -17.43
C GLU A 206 1.90 -9.16 -16.71
N LEU A 207 1.79 -8.06 -17.45
CA LEU A 207 1.74 -6.71 -16.86
C LEU A 207 0.43 -6.40 -16.13
N SER A 208 -0.70 -7.00 -16.51
CA SER A 208 -1.98 -6.82 -15.83
C SER A 208 -2.13 -7.66 -14.57
N LEU A 209 -1.37 -8.76 -14.43
CA LEU A 209 -1.41 -9.65 -13.26
C LEU A 209 -0.31 -9.33 -12.24
N ILE A 210 0.79 -8.67 -12.66
CA ILE A 210 1.97 -8.41 -11.81
C ILE A 210 1.86 -7.04 -11.08
N HIS A 211 0.89 -6.21 -11.44
CA HIS A 211 0.74 -4.87 -10.84
C HIS A 211 -0.56 -4.70 -10.07
#